data_b209fb63e6030146203401b14333a224
#
_entry.id   b209fb63e6030146203401b14333a224
#
_cell.length_a   1.000
_cell.length_b   1.000
_cell.length_c   1.000
_cell.angle_alpha   90.00
_cell.angle_beta   90.00
_cell.angle_gamma   90.00
#
_symmetry.space_group_name_H-M   'P 1'
#
loop_
_entity.id
_entity.type
_entity.pdbx_description
1 polymer ?
#
loop_
_entity_poly.entity_id
_entity_poly.type
_entity_poly.pdbx_seq_one_letter_code
_entity_poly.pdbx_strand_id
1 'polypeptide(L)'
;LDEASVLRSFGSKTYQTFLDLFKSVKYRFVATATPSPNRYKELIHYAGFLGIMDTGQALTRFFQRDSTQANNLTLYPHKEREFWLWLNSWAIFLQRPSDLGFDDTGYDLPELKVVVHEVESDHDKAAFEKDGQGMLFKNISLGVSQASGEKRDSLPARVNKMAEIVRNDPDS
;
A
#
# COMPACT_ATOMS: atom_id res chain seq x y z
N LEU A 1 13.55 -9.69 9.97
CA LEU A 1 12.94 -9.68 8.66
C LEU A 1 12.87 -8.24 8.18
N ASP A 2 13.62 -7.90 7.16
CA ASP A 2 13.51 -6.65 6.43
C ASP A 2 12.41 -6.79 5.36
N GLU A 3 11.84 -5.66 4.92
CA GLU A 3 10.66 -5.62 4.04
C GLU A 3 9.49 -6.49 4.54
N ALA A 4 9.22 -6.36 5.84
CA ALA A 4 8.19 -7.18 6.51
C ALA A 4 6.76 -6.92 6.00
N SER A 5 6.57 -5.99 5.07
CA SER A 5 5.28 -5.73 4.40
C SER A 5 4.68 -6.99 3.75
N VAL A 6 5.48 -8.02 3.47
CA VAL A 6 5.02 -9.33 3.02
C VAL A 6 4.11 -10.04 4.02
N LEU A 7 4.22 -9.69 5.32
CA LEU A 7 3.43 -10.27 6.41
C LEU A 7 2.06 -9.59 6.63
N ARG A 8 1.74 -8.53 5.92
CA ARG A 8 0.51 -7.74 6.10
C ARG A 8 -0.80 -8.49 5.81
N SER A 9 -0.72 -9.66 5.17
CA SER A 9 -1.89 -10.47 4.81
C SER A 9 -1.90 -11.79 5.56
N PHE A 10 -2.69 -11.89 6.62
CA PHE A 10 -2.80 -13.06 7.49
C PHE A 10 -3.15 -14.37 6.74
N GLY A 11 -4.05 -14.29 5.75
CA GLY A 11 -4.48 -15.45 4.95
C GLY A 11 -3.54 -15.86 3.83
N SER A 12 -2.43 -15.12 3.61
CA SER A 12 -1.51 -15.45 2.53
C SER A 12 -0.66 -16.68 2.86
N LYS A 13 -0.33 -17.47 1.83
CA LYS A 13 0.62 -18.60 1.98
C LYS A 13 1.96 -18.13 2.53
N THR A 14 2.43 -16.96 2.10
CA THR A 14 3.67 -16.34 2.57
C THR A 14 3.64 -16.14 4.08
N TYR A 15 2.58 -15.52 4.63
CA TYR A 15 2.46 -15.31 6.07
C TYR A 15 2.49 -16.63 6.84
N GLN A 16 1.71 -17.64 6.41
CA GLN A 16 1.65 -18.95 7.06
C GLN A 16 3.02 -19.67 7.02
N THR A 17 3.69 -19.63 5.86
CA THR A 17 5.03 -20.20 5.72
C THR A 17 6.03 -19.54 6.66
N PHE A 18 6.00 -18.21 6.78
CA PHE A 18 6.89 -17.49 7.69
C PHE A 18 6.60 -17.83 9.17
N LEU A 19 5.32 -17.95 9.56
CA LEU A 19 4.98 -18.39 10.91
C LEU A 19 5.59 -19.75 11.23
N ASP A 20 5.47 -20.71 10.32
CA ASP A 20 5.99 -22.07 10.52
C ASP A 20 7.52 -22.10 10.55
N LEU A 21 8.18 -21.43 9.62
CA LEU A 21 9.64 -21.36 9.53
C LEU A 21 10.28 -20.71 10.75
N PHE A 22 9.67 -19.67 11.30
CA PHE A 22 10.23 -18.91 12.40
C PHE A 22 9.64 -19.26 13.78
N LYS A 23 8.80 -20.29 13.86
CA LYS A 23 8.13 -20.69 15.09
C LYS A 23 9.08 -20.99 16.25
N SER A 24 10.23 -21.59 15.98
CA SER A 24 11.24 -21.93 16.96
C SER A 24 12.24 -20.81 17.25
N VAL A 25 12.20 -19.71 16.49
CA VAL A 25 13.13 -18.58 16.65
C VAL A 25 12.69 -17.73 17.83
N LYS A 26 13.58 -17.64 18.83
CA LYS A 26 13.31 -16.94 20.10
C LYS A 26 13.19 -15.42 19.92
N TYR A 27 14.07 -14.82 19.13
CA TYR A 27 14.12 -13.38 18.91
C TYR A 27 13.78 -13.08 17.45
N ARG A 28 12.70 -12.35 17.24
CA ARG A 28 12.21 -11.96 15.92
C ARG A 28 12.08 -10.44 15.85
N PHE A 29 12.53 -9.87 14.75
CA PHE A 29 12.43 -8.43 14.48
C PHE A 29 11.84 -8.25 13.09
N VAL A 30 11.07 -7.22 12.91
CA VAL A 30 10.50 -6.82 11.62
C VAL A 30 10.79 -5.35 11.36
N ALA A 31 11.17 -5.02 10.12
CA ALA A 31 11.35 -3.66 9.66
C ALA A 31 10.63 -3.47 8.33
N THR A 32 9.99 -2.34 8.14
CA THR A 32 9.33 -1.97 6.89
C THR A 32 9.08 -0.47 6.83
N ALA A 33 9.25 0.12 5.67
CA ALA A 33 8.88 1.51 5.40
C ALA A 33 7.34 1.68 5.23
N THR A 34 6.60 0.61 4.97
CA THR A 34 5.16 0.63 4.69
C THR A 34 4.39 -0.33 5.60
N PRO A 35 4.30 -0.03 6.91
CA PRO A 35 3.73 -0.97 7.89
C PRO A 35 2.22 -1.21 7.69
N SER A 36 1.46 -0.19 7.25
CA SER A 36 0.01 -0.30 7.04
C SER A 36 -0.46 0.56 5.87
N PRO A 37 -0.07 0.21 4.62
CA PRO A 37 -0.37 1.05 3.47
C PRO A 37 -1.86 1.22 3.18
N ASN A 38 -2.70 0.29 3.63
CA ASN A 38 -4.13 0.32 3.34
C ASN A 38 -5.00 0.45 4.59
N ARG A 39 -4.71 -0.31 5.64
CA ARG A 39 -5.61 -0.43 6.82
C ARG A 39 -4.83 -0.74 8.09
N TYR A 40 -5.22 -0.15 9.20
CA TYR A 40 -4.59 -0.38 10.51
C TYR A 40 -4.59 -1.84 10.97
N LYS A 41 -5.54 -2.66 10.51
CA LYS A 41 -5.53 -4.10 10.81
C LYS A 41 -4.28 -4.83 10.31
N GLU A 42 -3.56 -4.27 9.34
CA GLU A 42 -2.32 -4.88 8.85
C GLU A 42 -1.23 -4.90 9.93
N LEU A 43 -1.24 -3.93 10.85
CA LEU A 43 -0.29 -3.83 11.96
C LEU A 43 -0.39 -5.02 12.93
N ILE A 44 -1.59 -5.58 13.14
CA ILE A 44 -1.76 -6.69 14.08
C ILE A 44 -1.13 -8.01 13.58
N HIS A 45 -0.90 -8.13 12.27
CA HIS A 45 -0.27 -9.33 11.72
C HIS A 45 1.21 -9.40 12.09
N TYR A 46 1.88 -8.27 12.22
CA TYR A 46 3.26 -8.23 12.76
C TYR A 46 3.29 -8.67 14.22
N ALA A 47 2.31 -8.23 15.04
CA ALA A 47 2.21 -8.69 16.42
C ALA A 47 2.03 -10.22 16.51
N GLY A 48 1.22 -10.80 15.63
CA GLY A 48 1.05 -12.24 15.52
C GLY A 48 2.36 -12.96 15.17
N PHE A 49 3.09 -12.47 14.16
CA PHE A 49 4.38 -13.01 13.77
C PHE A 49 5.44 -12.88 14.88
N LEU A 50 5.47 -11.76 15.57
CA LEU A 50 6.40 -11.51 16.69
C LEU A 50 6.05 -12.29 17.96
N GLY A 51 4.84 -12.85 18.06
CA GLY A 51 4.35 -13.56 19.23
C GLY A 51 3.92 -12.64 20.38
N ILE A 52 3.60 -11.37 20.08
CA ILE A 52 3.14 -10.38 21.06
C ILE A 52 1.68 -10.65 21.46
N MET A 53 0.84 -10.91 20.46
CA MET A 53 -0.59 -11.24 20.64
C MET A 53 -1.08 -12.02 19.44
N ASP A 54 -1.92 -13.01 19.67
CA ASP A 54 -2.57 -13.74 18.57
C ASP A 54 -3.42 -12.79 17.71
N THR A 55 -3.34 -12.97 16.39
CA THR A 55 -4.02 -12.09 15.43
C THR A 55 -5.54 -12.07 15.63
N GLY A 56 -6.17 -13.22 15.93
CA GLY A 56 -7.60 -13.29 16.19
C GLY A 56 -7.99 -12.55 17.47
N GLN A 57 -7.18 -12.68 18.52
CA GLN A 57 -7.37 -11.94 19.78
C GLN A 57 -7.26 -10.42 19.53
N ALA A 58 -6.24 -9.97 18.80
CA ALA A 58 -6.06 -8.56 18.48
C ALA A 58 -7.22 -8.01 17.63
N LEU A 59 -7.70 -8.78 16.65
CA LEU A 59 -8.88 -8.41 15.86
C LEU A 59 -10.11 -8.23 16.74
N THR A 60 -10.40 -9.20 17.61
CA THR A 60 -11.58 -9.14 18.49
C THR A 60 -11.49 -7.98 19.50
N ARG A 61 -10.29 -7.69 19.98
CA ARG A 61 -10.07 -6.63 20.98
C ARG A 61 -10.22 -5.23 20.43
N PHE A 62 -9.72 -4.98 19.21
CA PHE A 62 -9.54 -3.63 18.68
C PHE A 62 -10.42 -3.31 17.47
N PHE A 63 -10.95 -4.30 16.76
CA PHE A 63 -11.63 -4.08 15.49
C PHE A 63 -13.07 -4.55 15.50
N GLN A 64 -13.91 -3.83 14.77
CA GLN A 64 -15.30 -4.17 14.50
C GLN A 64 -15.53 -4.37 13.00
N ARG A 65 -16.59 -5.09 12.66
CA ARG A 65 -17.06 -5.16 11.29
C ARG A 65 -17.67 -3.83 10.88
N ASP A 66 -17.29 -3.37 9.71
CA ASP A 66 -17.94 -2.23 9.09
C ASP A 66 -19.35 -2.65 8.63
N SER A 67 -20.37 -1.96 9.12
CA SER A 67 -21.76 -2.24 8.76
C SER A 67 -22.08 -1.87 7.31
N THR A 68 -21.26 -1.02 6.69
CA THR A 68 -21.50 -0.50 5.33
C THR A 68 -20.75 -1.28 4.25
N GLN A 69 -19.70 -2.01 4.62
CA GLN A 69 -18.86 -2.76 3.67
C GLN A 69 -18.58 -4.17 4.16
N ALA A 70 -19.04 -5.16 3.41
CA ALA A 70 -18.76 -6.55 3.71
C ALA A 70 -17.23 -6.82 3.77
N ASN A 71 -16.80 -7.58 4.77
CA ASN A 71 -15.40 -7.94 5.02
C ASN A 71 -14.45 -6.78 5.34
N ASN A 72 -14.97 -5.60 5.59
CA ASN A 72 -14.18 -4.48 6.09
C ASN A 72 -14.16 -4.51 7.63
N LEU A 73 -12.96 -4.33 8.19
CA LEU A 73 -12.74 -4.22 9.63
C LEU A 73 -12.17 -2.84 9.93
N THR A 74 -12.85 -2.12 10.79
CA THR A 74 -12.46 -0.80 11.27
C THR A 74 -12.11 -0.84 12.75
N LEU A 75 -11.21 0.02 13.16
CA LEU A 75 -10.85 0.16 14.56
C LEU A 75 -12.08 0.66 15.36
N TYR A 76 -12.32 0.10 16.55
CA TYR A 76 -13.33 0.65 17.45
C TYR A 76 -12.95 2.08 17.85
N PRO A 77 -13.80 3.10 17.65
CA PRO A 77 -13.46 4.48 18.01
C PRO A 77 -13.07 4.64 19.49
N HIS A 78 -13.75 3.96 20.39
CA HIS A 78 -13.46 4.00 21.83
C HIS A 78 -12.20 3.21 22.23
N LYS A 79 -11.66 2.39 21.33
CA LYS A 79 -10.43 1.60 21.53
C LYS A 79 -9.19 2.20 20.84
N GLU A 80 -9.35 3.28 20.09
CA GLU A 80 -8.26 3.85 19.30
C GLU A 80 -7.04 4.19 20.16
N ARG A 81 -7.25 4.91 21.28
CA ARG A 81 -6.15 5.24 22.19
C ARG A 81 -5.48 3.99 22.77
N GLU A 82 -6.27 2.99 23.18
CA GLU A 82 -5.75 1.73 23.72
C GLU A 82 -4.92 0.98 22.67
N PHE A 83 -5.39 0.95 21.43
CA PHE A 83 -4.68 0.33 20.30
C PHE A 83 -3.30 0.97 20.06
N TRP A 84 -3.23 2.30 20.01
CA TRP A 84 -1.97 3.00 19.80
C TRP A 84 -1.00 2.86 20.97
N LEU A 85 -1.49 2.87 22.21
CA LEU A 85 -0.64 2.61 23.38
C LEU A 85 -0.11 1.18 23.38
N TRP A 86 -0.96 0.21 23.06
CA TRP A 86 -0.53 -1.18 22.92
C TRP A 86 0.51 -1.33 21.78
N LEU A 87 0.29 -0.71 20.64
CA LEU A 87 1.22 -0.75 19.51
C LEU A 87 2.59 -0.16 19.91
N ASN A 88 2.59 1.00 20.56
CA ASN A 88 3.80 1.68 21.02
C ASN A 88 4.58 0.90 22.10
N SER A 89 3.96 -0.08 22.75
CA SER A 89 4.65 -0.91 23.75
C SER A 89 5.62 -1.93 23.14
N TRP A 90 5.53 -2.22 21.85
CA TRP A 90 6.36 -3.22 21.16
C TRP A 90 6.84 -2.78 19.76
N ALA A 91 6.34 -1.71 19.20
CA ALA A 91 6.72 -1.17 17.90
C ALA A 91 7.22 0.27 18.02
N ILE A 92 8.15 0.63 17.16
CA ILE A 92 8.70 1.98 17.04
C ILE A 92 8.40 2.48 15.63
N PHE A 93 7.85 3.69 15.52
CA PHE A 93 7.63 4.39 14.27
C PHE A 93 8.60 5.55 14.20
N LEU A 94 9.47 5.53 13.19
CA LEU A 94 10.51 6.51 12.99
C LEU A 94 10.38 7.10 11.60
N GLN A 95 10.50 8.40 11.47
CA GLN A 95 10.54 9.12 10.21
C GLN A 95 11.88 9.79 9.98
N ARG A 96 12.52 10.23 11.05
CA ARG A 96 13.77 10.99 11.02
C ARG A 96 14.69 10.54 12.16
N PRO A 97 15.99 10.76 12.04
CA PRO A 97 16.94 10.54 13.14
C PRO A 97 16.58 11.32 14.41
N SER A 98 15.98 12.50 14.28
CA SER A 98 15.53 13.33 15.41
C SER A 98 14.44 12.67 16.26
N ASP A 99 13.69 11.71 15.73
CA ASP A 99 12.73 10.91 16.51
C ASP A 99 13.43 10.06 17.59
N LEU A 100 14.73 9.80 17.43
CA LEU A 100 15.61 9.13 18.38
C LEU A 100 16.56 10.08 19.10
N GLY A 101 16.41 11.40 18.91
CA GLY A 101 17.27 12.41 19.52
C GLY A 101 18.60 12.67 18.81
N PHE A 102 18.76 12.19 17.57
CA PHE A 102 19.93 12.45 16.73
C PHE A 102 19.70 13.65 15.81
N ASP A 103 20.78 14.17 15.24
CA ASP A 103 20.74 15.25 14.26
C ASP A 103 20.22 14.74 12.89
N ASP A 104 19.38 15.54 12.20
CA ASP A 104 18.83 15.20 10.89
C ASP A 104 19.74 15.58 9.71
N THR A 105 20.95 16.12 9.99
CA THR A 105 21.91 16.52 8.95
C THR A 105 22.22 15.35 8.01
N GLY A 106 22.06 15.58 6.71
CA GLY A 106 22.25 14.56 5.67
C GLY A 106 21.01 13.71 5.36
N TYR A 107 19.92 13.89 6.10
CA TYR A 107 18.62 13.27 5.84
C TYR A 107 17.60 14.24 5.24
N ASP A 108 18.01 15.50 5.04
CA ASP A 108 17.18 16.49 4.36
C ASP A 108 17.08 16.13 2.87
N LEU A 109 15.88 15.81 2.43
CA LEU A 109 15.61 15.56 1.02
C LEU A 109 15.43 16.90 0.30
N PRO A 110 15.88 17.00 -0.97
CA PRO A 110 15.57 18.15 -1.79
C PRO A 110 14.06 18.31 -1.96
N GLU A 111 13.63 19.55 -2.24
CA GLU A 111 12.21 19.83 -2.49
C GLU A 111 11.66 18.93 -3.61
N LEU A 112 10.54 18.27 -3.34
CA LEU A 112 9.86 17.46 -4.34
C LEU A 112 9.23 18.35 -5.42
N LYS A 113 9.79 18.32 -6.62
CA LYS A 113 9.21 18.97 -7.80
C LYS A 113 8.31 17.96 -8.53
N VAL A 114 7.02 18.22 -8.50
CA VAL A 114 6.03 17.41 -9.23
C VAL A 114 5.74 18.09 -10.57
N VAL A 115 6.11 17.44 -11.66
CA VAL A 115 5.78 17.88 -13.02
C VAL A 115 4.77 16.91 -13.60
N VAL A 116 3.58 17.41 -13.94
CA VAL A 116 2.52 16.62 -14.53
C VAL A 116 2.65 16.70 -16.06
N HIS A 117 2.80 15.53 -16.68
CA HIS A 117 2.80 15.39 -18.14
C HIS A 117 1.48 14.75 -18.57
N GLU A 118 0.72 15.48 -19.38
CA GLU A 118 -0.51 14.95 -19.99
C GLU A 118 -0.15 14.24 -21.30
N VAL A 119 -0.73 13.06 -21.49
CA VAL A 119 -0.61 12.29 -22.72
C VAL A 119 -2.02 12.06 -23.23
N GLU A 120 -2.30 12.60 -24.41
CA GLU A 120 -3.58 12.40 -25.05
C GLU A 120 -3.82 10.92 -25.38
N SER A 121 -5.01 10.43 -25.07
CA SER A 121 -5.44 9.09 -25.49
C SER A 121 -5.91 9.16 -26.94
N ASP A 122 -5.56 8.12 -27.73
CA ASP A 122 -6.01 7.99 -29.10
C ASP A 122 -7.55 7.78 -29.12
N HIS A 123 -8.29 8.84 -29.49
CA HIS A 123 -9.75 8.82 -29.54
C HIS A 123 -10.30 8.09 -30.76
N ASP A 124 -9.46 7.81 -31.76
CA ASP A 124 -9.88 7.13 -33.00
C ASP A 124 -10.04 5.62 -32.79
N LYS A 125 -9.51 5.07 -31.70
CA LYS A 125 -9.77 3.68 -31.28
C LYS A 125 -11.04 3.61 -30.48
N ALA A 126 -12.19 3.70 -31.14
CA ALA A 126 -13.49 3.45 -30.51
C ALA A 126 -13.51 2.05 -29.90
N ALA A 127 -13.79 1.97 -28.61
CA ALA A 127 -13.97 0.70 -27.92
C ALA A 127 -15.28 0.05 -28.36
N PHE A 128 -15.27 -1.27 -28.50
CA PHE A 128 -16.50 -2.04 -28.66
C PHE A 128 -17.15 -2.24 -27.25
N GLU A 129 -18.44 -2.06 -27.15
CA GLU A 129 -19.17 -2.50 -25.98
C GLU A 129 -19.15 -4.03 -25.87
N LYS A 130 -19.48 -4.55 -24.68
CA LYS A 130 -19.49 -6.01 -24.43
C LYS A 130 -20.45 -6.80 -25.30
N ASP A 131 -21.40 -6.13 -25.93
CA ASP A 131 -22.38 -6.67 -26.89
C ASP A 131 -21.92 -6.60 -28.35
N GLY A 132 -20.71 -6.07 -28.62
CA GLY A 132 -20.13 -5.97 -29.96
C GLY A 132 -20.53 -4.72 -30.74
N GLN A 133 -21.31 -3.79 -30.16
CA GLN A 133 -21.59 -2.50 -30.80
C GLN A 133 -20.39 -1.56 -30.72
N GLY A 134 -19.98 -1.01 -31.86
CA GLY A 134 -18.95 0.02 -31.90
C GLY A 134 -19.46 1.34 -31.31
N MET A 135 -18.75 1.91 -30.36
CA MET A 135 -19.05 3.25 -29.86
C MET A 135 -18.64 4.31 -30.87
N LEU A 136 -19.55 5.21 -31.21
CA LEU A 136 -19.28 6.33 -32.10
C LEU A 136 -18.34 7.37 -31.45
N PHE A 137 -18.30 7.43 -30.13
CA PHE A 137 -17.44 8.30 -29.34
C PHE A 137 -16.92 7.55 -28.12
N LYS A 138 -15.65 7.75 -27.79
CA LYS A 138 -15.08 7.24 -26.56
C LYS A 138 -15.65 8.01 -25.37
N ASN A 139 -16.57 7.41 -24.64
CA ASN A 139 -17.13 8.00 -23.43
C ASN A 139 -16.05 8.08 -22.33
N ILE A 140 -16.16 9.11 -21.48
CA ILE A 140 -15.35 9.23 -20.26
C ILE A 140 -15.52 7.92 -19.47
N SER A 141 -14.41 7.29 -19.09
CA SER A 141 -14.45 6.00 -18.39
C SER A 141 -15.17 6.15 -17.04
N LEU A 142 -16.37 5.56 -16.96
CA LEU A 142 -17.23 5.61 -15.76
C LEU A 142 -16.94 4.45 -14.79
N GLY A 143 -16.00 3.55 -15.10
CA GLY A 143 -15.70 2.37 -14.29
C GLY A 143 -14.26 1.88 -14.37
N VAL A 144 -13.88 1.07 -13.37
CA VAL A 144 -12.52 0.54 -13.21
C VAL A 144 -12.04 -0.28 -14.41
N SER A 145 -12.91 -1.04 -15.05
CA SER A 145 -12.59 -1.86 -16.24
C SER A 145 -12.29 -1.00 -17.46
N GLN A 146 -13.03 0.08 -17.66
CA GLN A 146 -12.82 1.02 -18.76
C GLN A 146 -11.53 1.82 -18.54
N ALA A 147 -11.29 2.30 -17.32
CA ALA A 147 -10.03 2.95 -16.95
C ALA A 147 -8.81 2.04 -17.16
N SER A 148 -8.96 0.75 -16.92
CA SER A 148 -7.90 -0.25 -17.19
C SER A 148 -7.68 -0.48 -18.68
N GLY A 149 -8.73 -0.37 -19.51
CA GLY A 149 -8.64 -0.38 -20.96
C GLY A 149 -7.85 0.83 -21.47
N GLU A 150 -8.23 2.02 -21.06
CA GLU A 150 -7.54 3.26 -21.44
C GLU A 150 -6.07 3.30 -21.02
N LYS A 151 -5.76 2.78 -19.83
CA LYS A 151 -4.36 2.62 -19.40
C LYS A 151 -3.55 1.72 -20.30
N ARG A 152 -4.14 0.67 -20.87
CA ARG A 152 -3.46 -0.22 -21.84
C ARG A 152 -3.28 0.45 -23.20
N ASP A 153 -4.33 1.10 -23.68
CA ASP A 153 -4.35 1.72 -25.00
C ASP A 153 -3.39 2.92 -25.07
N SER A 154 -3.27 3.69 -23.99
CA SER A 154 -2.33 4.82 -23.89
C SER A 154 -0.90 4.40 -23.51
N LEU A 155 -0.65 3.10 -23.23
CA LEU A 155 0.67 2.64 -22.77
C LEU A 155 1.81 3.02 -23.73
N PRO A 156 1.72 2.80 -25.06
CA PRO A 156 2.81 3.16 -25.97
C PRO A 156 3.11 4.66 -25.96
N ALA A 157 2.09 5.51 -25.97
CA ALA A 157 2.25 6.96 -25.94
C ALA A 157 2.90 7.44 -24.62
N ARG A 158 2.49 6.86 -23.48
CA ARG A 158 3.09 7.17 -22.17
C ARG A 158 4.54 6.71 -22.07
N VAL A 159 4.87 5.52 -22.61
CA VAL A 159 6.25 5.01 -22.63
C VAL A 159 7.14 5.90 -23.50
N ASN A 160 6.65 6.32 -24.68
CA ASN A 160 7.37 7.23 -25.56
C ASN A 160 7.62 8.59 -24.87
N LYS A 161 6.59 9.14 -24.19
CA LYS A 161 6.73 10.39 -23.44
C LYS A 161 7.73 10.27 -22.30
N MET A 162 7.69 9.17 -21.56
CA MET A 162 8.65 8.90 -20.49
C MET A 162 10.09 8.78 -21.05
N ALA A 163 10.28 8.09 -22.16
CA ALA A 163 11.59 7.97 -22.82
C ALA A 163 12.10 9.33 -23.34
N GLU A 164 11.22 10.18 -23.83
CA GLU A 164 11.56 11.57 -24.23
C GLU A 164 12.04 12.38 -23.01
N ILE A 165 11.31 12.32 -21.90
CA ILE A 165 11.67 13.01 -20.66
C ILE A 165 13.04 12.57 -20.17
N VAL A 166 13.28 11.26 -20.08
CA VAL A 166 14.57 10.71 -19.63
C VAL A 166 15.73 11.12 -20.55
N ARG A 167 15.53 11.10 -21.87
CA ARG A 167 16.58 11.51 -22.81
C ARG A 167 16.92 13.01 -22.74
N ASN A 168 15.97 13.83 -22.36
CA ASN A 168 16.11 15.29 -22.26
C ASN A 168 16.49 15.75 -20.85
N ASP A 169 16.62 14.82 -19.91
CA ASP A 169 17.07 15.12 -18.56
C ASP A 169 18.58 15.39 -18.58
N PRO A 170 19.04 16.57 -18.20
CA PRO A 170 20.46 16.91 -18.17
C PRO A 170 21.28 16.12 -17.15
N ASP A 171 20.61 15.48 -16.19
CA ASP A 171 21.22 14.71 -15.11
C ASP A 171 21.22 13.20 -15.37
N SER A 172 20.78 12.76 -16.58
CA SER A 172 20.71 11.35 -16.97
C SER A 172 22.00 10.82 -17.63
#